data_e9e424362654df13cf85d8fc3bf982e5
#
_entry.id   e9e424362654df13cf85d8fc3bf982e5
#
_cell.length_a   1.000
_cell.length_b   1.000
_cell.length_c   1.000
_cell.angle_alpha   90.00
_cell.angle_beta   90.00
_cell.angle_gamma   90.00
#
_symmetry.space_group_name_H-M   'P 1'
#
loop_
_entity.id
_entity.type
_entity.pdbx_description
1 polymer ?
#
loop_
_entity_poly.entity_id
_entity_poly.type
_entity_poly.pdbx_seq_one_letter_code
_entity_poly.pdbx_strand_id
1 'polypeptide(L)'
;RTVQTLIEGDRFPIQLGAQNVSEHDSGAYTGEVSAGMLSKLGVRYVVVGHSERREYHGETDALINAKALKVLAADMIPIICCGEGLDIRKEGRHVEYTLEQVRGCLKGIPAERVASLVIAYEPVWAIGTGEVATPEDAQEVCGAIREEIAKLHDRATADAVRIQYGGSVKASN
;
A
#
# COMPACT_ATOMS: atom_id res chain seq x y z
N ARG A 1 -0.81 4.89 -20.35
CA ARG A 1 -0.59 4.39 -21.72
C ARG A 1 0.81 4.69 -22.21
N THR A 2 1.28 5.94 -22.15
CA THR A 2 2.62 6.33 -22.64
C THR A 2 3.74 5.52 -21.99
N VAL A 3 3.73 5.39 -20.65
CA VAL A 3 4.74 4.60 -19.91
C VAL A 3 4.70 3.12 -20.32
N GLN A 4 3.51 2.53 -20.45
CA GLN A 4 3.35 1.17 -20.96
C GLN A 4 4.02 0.99 -22.33
N THR A 5 3.73 1.90 -23.26
CA THR A 5 4.29 1.84 -24.64
C THR A 5 5.82 1.89 -24.62
N LEU A 6 6.42 2.73 -23.74
CA LEU A 6 7.88 2.81 -23.62
C LEU A 6 8.48 1.52 -23.03
N ILE A 7 7.88 0.99 -21.95
CA ILE A 7 8.33 -0.25 -21.32
C ILE A 7 8.32 -1.41 -22.32
N GLU A 8 7.22 -1.55 -23.06
CA GLU A 8 7.05 -2.64 -24.03
C GLU A 8 7.94 -2.45 -25.27
N GLY A 9 8.02 -1.21 -25.80
CA GLY A 9 8.81 -0.90 -26.99
C GLY A 9 10.29 -1.09 -26.81
N ASP A 10 10.83 -0.61 -25.70
CA ASP A 10 12.25 -0.67 -25.38
C ASP A 10 12.61 -1.91 -24.52
N ARG A 11 11.64 -2.74 -24.17
CA ARG A 11 11.80 -3.96 -23.35
C ARG A 11 12.51 -3.69 -22.02
N PHE A 12 12.17 -2.59 -21.36
CA PHE A 12 12.78 -2.28 -20.05
C PHE A 12 12.45 -3.35 -19.02
N PRO A 13 13.43 -3.77 -18.17
CA PRO A 13 13.22 -4.76 -17.11
C PRO A 13 12.52 -4.14 -15.88
N ILE A 14 11.45 -3.37 -16.11
CA ILE A 14 10.63 -2.73 -15.08
C ILE A 14 9.17 -3.12 -15.28
N GLN A 15 8.41 -3.08 -14.18
CA GLN A 15 6.99 -3.42 -14.21
C GLN A 15 6.12 -2.18 -14.05
N LEU A 16 5.01 -2.15 -14.80
CA LEU A 16 4.06 -1.06 -14.74
C LEU A 16 3.24 -1.11 -13.45
N GLY A 17 3.14 0.04 -12.77
CA GLY A 17 2.26 0.24 -11.62
C GLY A 17 1.19 1.28 -11.90
N ALA A 18 0.06 1.17 -11.18
CA ALA A 18 -0.98 2.18 -11.09
C ALA A 18 -1.03 2.79 -9.70
N GLN A 19 -1.42 4.07 -9.59
CA GLN A 19 -1.44 4.81 -8.32
C GLN A 19 -2.80 4.77 -7.60
N ASN A 20 -3.80 4.17 -8.22
CA ASN A 20 -5.14 3.95 -7.65
C ASN A 20 -5.92 2.95 -8.51
N VAL A 21 -7.06 2.48 -7.98
CA VAL A 21 -8.05 1.65 -8.67
C VAL A 21 -9.43 1.93 -8.10
N SER A 22 -10.47 1.70 -8.89
CA SER A 22 -11.85 1.68 -8.42
C SER A 22 -12.16 0.40 -7.62
N GLU A 23 -13.04 0.49 -6.64
CA GLU A 23 -13.64 -0.67 -5.99
C GLU A 23 -14.72 -1.36 -6.85
N HIS A 24 -15.13 -0.71 -7.94
CA HIS A 24 -16.17 -1.18 -8.85
C HIS A 24 -15.59 -1.83 -10.11
N ASP A 25 -16.18 -2.93 -10.55
CA ASP A 25 -15.73 -3.63 -11.77
C ASP A 25 -16.24 -2.93 -13.03
N SER A 26 -17.46 -2.39 -12.98
CA SER A 26 -18.15 -1.71 -14.08
C SER A 26 -19.27 -0.84 -13.57
N GLY A 27 -19.84 0.01 -14.42
CA GLY A 27 -20.97 0.88 -14.09
C GLY A 27 -20.69 2.34 -14.43
N ALA A 28 -21.63 3.22 -14.05
CA ALA A 28 -21.57 4.65 -14.29
C ALA A 28 -20.76 5.38 -13.20
N TYR A 29 -19.46 5.14 -13.16
CA TYR A 29 -18.51 5.74 -12.21
C TYR A 29 -17.56 6.65 -12.99
N THR A 30 -18.04 7.82 -13.36
CA THR A 30 -17.30 8.78 -14.19
C THR A 30 -15.95 9.15 -13.58
N GLY A 31 -14.87 8.92 -14.31
CA GLY A 31 -13.49 9.18 -13.87
C GLY A 31 -12.81 8.01 -13.18
N GLU A 32 -13.53 6.95 -12.82
CA GLU A 32 -12.95 5.77 -12.20
C GLU A 32 -12.27 4.83 -13.22
N VAL A 33 -11.22 4.15 -12.76
CA VAL A 33 -10.49 3.15 -13.56
C VAL A 33 -10.57 1.81 -12.82
N SER A 34 -11.22 0.81 -13.41
CA SER A 34 -11.41 -0.50 -12.81
C SER A 34 -10.15 -1.37 -12.87
N ALA A 35 -10.09 -2.40 -12.01
CA ALA A 35 -9.01 -3.39 -12.02
C ALA A 35 -8.89 -4.09 -13.39
N GLY A 36 -10.02 -4.41 -14.03
CA GLY A 36 -10.03 -4.99 -15.36
C GLY A 36 -9.44 -4.09 -16.46
N MET A 37 -9.60 -2.76 -16.35
CA MET A 37 -8.96 -1.81 -17.28
C MET A 37 -7.45 -1.77 -17.05
N LEU A 38 -6.98 -1.80 -15.81
CA LEU A 38 -5.55 -1.82 -15.46
C LEU A 38 -4.87 -3.12 -15.91
N SER A 39 -5.52 -4.26 -15.70
CA SER A 39 -5.02 -5.56 -16.13
C SER A 39 -4.80 -5.61 -17.65
N LYS A 40 -5.73 -5.06 -18.46
CA LYS A 40 -5.58 -4.94 -19.93
C LYS A 40 -4.41 -4.06 -20.38
N LEU A 41 -3.90 -3.19 -19.51
CA LEU A 41 -2.71 -2.37 -19.75
C LEU A 41 -1.41 -3.06 -19.28
N GLY A 42 -1.48 -4.28 -18.80
CA GLY A 42 -0.32 -4.99 -18.27
C GLY A 42 0.18 -4.44 -16.93
N VAL A 43 -0.68 -3.75 -16.17
CA VAL A 43 -0.33 -3.28 -14.83
C VAL A 43 -0.09 -4.48 -13.92
N ARG A 44 1.04 -4.46 -13.19
CA ARG A 44 1.41 -5.50 -12.25
C ARG A 44 1.16 -5.10 -10.80
N TYR A 45 1.42 -3.85 -10.45
CA TYR A 45 1.29 -3.31 -9.09
C TYR A 45 0.25 -2.19 -9.04
N VAL A 46 -0.51 -2.10 -7.96
CA VAL A 46 -1.47 -1.02 -7.75
C VAL A 46 -1.33 -0.48 -6.34
N VAL A 47 -0.98 0.80 -6.22
CA VAL A 47 -0.97 1.53 -4.94
C VAL A 47 -2.41 1.76 -4.51
N VAL A 48 -2.73 1.44 -3.26
CA VAL A 48 -4.04 1.70 -2.63
C VAL A 48 -3.84 2.27 -1.23
N GLY A 49 -4.69 3.20 -0.85
CA GLY A 49 -4.67 3.79 0.50
C GLY A 49 -3.50 4.71 0.78
N HIS A 50 -2.87 5.31 -0.26
CA HIS A 50 -1.85 6.34 -0.07
C HIS A 50 -2.36 7.45 0.84
N SER A 51 -1.49 8.02 1.68
CA SER A 51 -1.84 9.06 2.66
C SER A 51 -2.64 10.21 2.08
N GLU A 52 -2.28 10.71 0.90
CA GLU A 52 -3.03 11.77 0.20
C GLU A 52 -4.47 11.34 -0.14
N ARG A 53 -4.69 10.08 -0.47
CA ARG A 53 -6.04 9.60 -0.77
C ARG A 53 -6.88 9.42 0.48
N ARG A 54 -6.27 9.02 1.59
CA ARG A 54 -6.93 9.01 2.91
C ARG A 54 -7.33 10.43 3.32
N GLU A 55 -6.44 11.39 3.14
CA GLU A 55 -6.65 12.80 3.54
C GLU A 55 -7.62 13.53 2.59
N TYR A 56 -7.34 13.54 1.28
CA TYR A 56 -8.07 14.38 0.33
C TYR A 56 -9.35 13.75 -0.22
N HIS A 57 -9.46 12.43 -0.18
CA HIS A 57 -10.60 11.68 -0.70
C HIS A 57 -11.37 10.89 0.37
N GLY A 58 -10.94 10.93 1.63
CA GLY A 58 -11.61 10.25 2.73
C GLY A 58 -11.59 8.72 2.60
N GLU A 59 -10.57 8.15 1.96
CA GLU A 59 -10.49 6.70 1.81
C GLU A 59 -10.30 6.01 3.18
N THR A 60 -11.26 5.20 3.56
CA THR A 60 -11.24 4.40 4.79
C THR A 60 -10.54 3.06 4.58
N ASP A 61 -10.12 2.39 5.67
CA ASP A 61 -9.51 1.07 5.59
C ASP A 61 -10.43 0.04 4.93
N ALA A 62 -11.75 0.15 5.14
CA ALA A 62 -12.73 -0.71 4.48
C ALA A 62 -12.77 -0.50 2.96
N LEU A 63 -12.70 0.75 2.49
CA LEU A 63 -12.62 1.06 1.06
C LEU A 63 -11.29 0.56 0.46
N ILE A 64 -10.19 0.77 1.18
CA ILE A 64 -8.86 0.31 0.75
C ILE A 64 -8.82 -1.22 0.67
N ASN A 65 -9.41 -1.92 1.64
CA ASN A 65 -9.57 -3.37 1.60
C ASN A 65 -10.38 -3.82 0.37
N ALA A 66 -11.51 -3.16 0.08
CA ALA A 66 -12.31 -3.46 -1.11
C ALA A 66 -11.49 -3.28 -2.41
N LYS A 67 -10.70 -2.21 -2.52
CA LYS A 67 -9.80 -1.99 -3.65
C LYS A 67 -8.71 -3.06 -3.73
N ALA A 68 -8.08 -3.43 -2.61
CA ALA A 68 -7.06 -4.48 -2.57
C ALA A 68 -7.62 -5.83 -3.04
N LEU A 69 -8.83 -6.19 -2.63
CA LEU A 69 -9.52 -7.40 -3.08
C LEU A 69 -9.76 -7.39 -4.60
N LYS A 70 -10.13 -6.23 -5.20
CA LYS A 70 -10.28 -6.11 -6.66
C LYS A 70 -8.95 -6.27 -7.42
N VAL A 71 -7.88 -5.70 -6.87
CA VAL A 71 -6.52 -5.86 -7.42
C VAL A 71 -6.10 -7.33 -7.41
N LEU A 72 -6.29 -8.02 -6.27
CA LEU A 72 -5.99 -9.43 -6.13
C LEU A 72 -6.85 -10.32 -7.05
N ALA A 73 -8.14 -10.01 -7.20
CA ALA A 73 -9.03 -10.74 -8.10
C ALA A 73 -8.66 -10.60 -9.59
N ALA A 74 -7.94 -9.55 -9.95
CA ALA A 74 -7.42 -9.31 -11.29
C ALA A 74 -5.95 -9.77 -11.47
N ASP A 75 -5.44 -10.62 -10.58
CA ASP A 75 -4.07 -11.15 -10.54
C ASP A 75 -2.96 -10.09 -10.55
N MET A 76 -3.27 -8.89 -10.06
CA MET A 76 -2.31 -7.84 -9.77
C MET A 76 -1.91 -7.86 -8.29
N ILE A 77 -0.86 -7.12 -7.95
CA ILE A 77 -0.31 -7.04 -6.60
C ILE A 77 -0.66 -5.68 -5.99
N PRO A 78 -1.47 -5.62 -4.92
CA PRO A 78 -1.71 -4.37 -4.22
C PRO A 78 -0.48 -3.97 -3.39
N ILE A 79 -0.15 -2.68 -3.44
CA ILE A 79 0.75 -2.00 -2.51
C ILE A 79 -0.15 -1.21 -1.57
N ILE A 80 -0.36 -1.74 -0.36
CA ILE A 80 -1.25 -1.15 0.64
C ILE A 80 -0.46 -0.17 1.48
N CYS A 81 -0.81 1.12 1.40
CA CYS A 81 -0.17 2.17 2.18
C CYS A 81 -0.83 2.32 3.56
N CYS A 82 -0.01 2.47 4.58
CA CYS A 82 -0.41 2.76 5.95
C CYS A 82 0.60 3.68 6.62
N GLY A 83 0.18 4.38 7.66
CA GLY A 83 1.07 5.26 8.40
C GLY A 83 0.30 6.37 9.12
N GLU A 84 1.01 7.10 9.96
CA GLU A 84 0.45 8.07 10.90
C GLU A 84 0.90 9.49 10.63
N GLY A 85 0.03 10.43 10.98
CA GLY A 85 0.35 11.86 11.01
C GLY A 85 1.05 12.28 12.31
N LEU A 86 1.51 13.54 12.34
CA LEU A 86 2.32 14.09 13.43
C LEU A 86 1.60 14.07 14.78
N ASP A 87 0.30 14.32 14.83
CA ASP A 87 -0.44 14.36 16.09
C ASP A 87 -0.49 12.98 16.74
N ILE A 88 -0.77 11.94 15.97
CA ILE A 88 -0.76 10.54 16.42
C ILE A 88 0.65 10.15 16.89
N ARG A 89 1.69 10.59 16.18
CA ARG A 89 3.09 10.34 16.57
C ARG A 89 3.42 10.98 17.90
N LYS A 90 3.04 12.24 18.12
CA LYS A 90 3.27 12.96 19.39
C LYS A 90 2.52 12.35 20.58
N GLU A 91 1.37 11.74 20.33
CA GLU A 91 0.61 11.00 21.34
C GLU A 91 1.22 9.64 21.70
N GLY A 92 2.27 9.20 21.00
CA GLY A 92 2.89 7.88 21.18
C GLY A 92 2.01 6.71 20.71
N ARG A 93 1.02 6.97 19.85
CA ARG A 93 0.04 5.98 19.36
C ARG A 93 0.33 5.46 17.96
N HIS A 94 1.45 5.87 17.38
CA HIS A 94 1.80 5.62 15.98
C HIS A 94 1.80 4.13 15.61
N VAL A 95 2.34 3.27 16.45
CA VAL A 95 2.37 1.84 16.21
C VAL A 95 0.96 1.28 16.16
N GLU A 96 0.17 1.46 17.23
CA GLU A 96 -1.19 0.90 17.29
C GLU A 96 -2.09 1.46 16.18
N TYR A 97 -2.05 2.75 15.92
CA TYR A 97 -2.80 3.38 14.84
C TYR A 97 -2.47 2.77 13.46
N THR A 98 -1.18 2.55 13.18
CA THR A 98 -0.75 1.92 11.92
C THR A 98 -1.19 0.45 11.86
N LEU A 99 -1.13 -0.28 12.98
CA LEU A 99 -1.60 -1.67 13.04
C LEU A 99 -3.11 -1.79 12.86
N GLU A 100 -3.91 -0.83 13.35
CA GLU A 100 -5.35 -0.78 13.09
C GLU A 100 -5.63 -0.65 11.59
N GLN A 101 -4.91 0.22 10.87
CA GLN A 101 -5.02 0.33 9.42
C GLN A 101 -4.67 -0.99 8.72
N VAL A 102 -3.57 -1.65 9.13
CA VAL A 102 -3.16 -2.94 8.55
C VAL A 102 -4.24 -4.01 8.76
N ARG A 103 -4.79 -4.13 9.97
CA ARG A 103 -5.89 -5.08 10.28
C ARG A 103 -7.11 -4.81 9.40
N GLY A 104 -7.51 -3.54 9.27
CA GLY A 104 -8.66 -3.14 8.46
C GLY A 104 -8.46 -3.44 6.98
N CYS A 105 -7.28 -3.10 6.45
CA CYS A 105 -6.94 -3.31 5.04
C CYS A 105 -6.76 -4.78 4.67
N LEU A 106 -6.31 -5.64 5.59
CA LEU A 106 -6.10 -7.08 5.35
C LEU A 106 -7.31 -7.95 5.67
N LYS A 107 -8.39 -7.37 6.17
CA LYS A 107 -9.59 -8.12 6.61
C LYS A 107 -10.11 -9.04 5.50
N GLY A 108 -10.20 -10.35 5.79
CA GLY A 108 -10.74 -11.36 4.88
C GLY A 108 -9.84 -11.74 3.70
N ILE A 109 -8.61 -11.21 3.63
CA ILE A 109 -7.61 -11.64 2.64
C ILE A 109 -6.93 -12.91 3.17
N PRO A 110 -6.94 -14.04 2.43
CA PRO A 110 -6.34 -15.28 2.89
C PRO A 110 -4.80 -15.20 2.92
N ALA A 111 -4.17 -16.00 3.78
CA ALA A 111 -2.73 -15.98 4.05
C ALA A 111 -1.85 -16.03 2.79
N GLU A 112 -2.16 -16.93 1.86
CA GLU A 112 -1.42 -17.09 0.61
C GLU A 112 -1.48 -15.84 -0.29
N ARG A 113 -2.55 -15.04 -0.18
CA ARG A 113 -2.67 -13.77 -0.92
C ARG A 113 -1.96 -12.65 -0.17
N VAL A 114 -1.99 -12.65 1.17
CA VAL A 114 -1.21 -11.70 1.99
C VAL A 114 0.28 -11.87 1.74
N ALA A 115 0.79 -13.09 1.66
CA ALA A 115 2.19 -13.37 1.38
C ALA A 115 2.70 -12.75 0.06
N SER A 116 1.79 -12.51 -0.90
CA SER A 116 2.13 -12.00 -2.24
C SER A 116 1.97 -10.49 -2.41
N LEU A 117 1.35 -9.78 -1.46
CA LEU A 117 1.15 -8.34 -1.55
C LEU A 117 2.34 -7.54 -0.96
N VAL A 118 2.21 -6.23 -0.99
CA VAL A 118 3.18 -5.31 -0.40
C VAL A 118 2.48 -4.40 0.59
N ILE A 119 3.08 -4.20 1.77
CA ILE A 119 2.69 -3.15 2.71
C ILE A 119 3.72 -2.02 2.59
N ALA A 120 3.26 -0.79 2.40
CA ALA A 120 4.10 0.39 2.35
C ALA A 120 3.83 1.27 3.58
N TYR A 121 4.79 1.34 4.49
CA TYR A 121 4.71 2.24 5.63
C TYR A 121 5.15 3.65 5.24
N GLU A 122 4.26 4.62 5.47
CA GLU A 122 4.49 6.04 5.20
C GLU A 122 4.50 6.81 6.54
N PRO A 123 5.66 7.30 7.03
CA PRO A 123 5.68 8.24 8.15
C PRO A 123 5.17 9.60 7.67
N VAL A 124 3.84 9.77 7.59
CA VAL A 124 3.20 10.98 7.02
C VAL A 124 3.71 12.25 7.69
N TRP A 125 4.01 12.18 8.99
CA TRP A 125 4.60 13.27 9.77
C TRP A 125 5.97 13.74 9.26
N ALA A 126 6.70 12.90 8.50
CA ALA A 126 8.01 13.22 7.94
C ALA A 126 7.96 13.56 6.43
N ILE A 127 6.78 13.51 5.80
CA ILE A 127 6.62 13.78 4.37
C ILE A 127 6.35 15.27 4.16
N GLY A 128 7.32 15.99 3.57
CA GLY A 128 7.16 17.42 3.25
C GLY A 128 7.13 18.39 4.43
N THR A 129 7.38 17.92 5.65
CA THR A 129 7.32 18.72 6.89
C THR A 129 8.65 19.32 7.31
N GLY A 130 9.76 18.80 6.77
CA GLY A 130 11.12 19.09 7.23
C GLY A 130 11.60 18.17 8.34
N GLU A 131 10.73 17.40 8.97
CA GLU A 131 11.10 16.33 9.89
C GLU A 131 11.69 15.14 9.11
N VAL A 132 12.57 14.40 9.76
CA VAL A 132 13.25 13.23 9.17
C VAL A 132 13.06 12.04 10.10
N ALA A 133 12.45 10.97 9.58
CA ALA A 133 12.39 9.70 10.29
C ALA A 133 13.78 9.05 10.34
N THR A 134 14.12 8.50 11.49
CA THR A 134 15.37 7.74 11.67
C THR A 134 15.20 6.30 11.18
N PRO A 135 16.29 5.55 10.93
CA PRO A 135 16.21 4.12 10.65
C PRO A 135 15.50 3.34 11.77
N GLU A 136 15.64 3.77 13.02
CA GLU A 136 15.01 3.16 14.20
C GLU A 136 13.48 3.38 14.17
N ASP A 137 13.01 4.57 13.79
CA ASP A 137 11.59 4.86 13.61
C ASP A 137 10.97 3.94 12.55
N ALA A 138 11.65 3.78 11.43
CA ALA A 138 11.22 2.90 10.35
C ALA A 138 11.20 1.43 10.80
N GLN A 139 12.26 0.98 11.49
CA GLN A 139 12.39 -0.38 11.98
C GLN A 139 11.32 -0.72 13.02
N GLU A 140 11.02 0.21 13.94
CA GLU A 140 9.98 0.02 14.96
C GLU A 140 8.63 -0.33 14.32
N VAL A 141 8.16 0.51 13.40
CA VAL A 141 6.84 0.34 12.80
C VAL A 141 6.81 -0.81 11.79
N CYS A 142 7.81 -0.94 10.92
CA CYS A 142 7.89 -2.06 9.98
C CYS A 142 8.00 -3.41 10.70
N GLY A 143 8.75 -3.47 11.80
CA GLY A 143 8.84 -4.64 12.66
C GLY A 143 7.49 -4.99 13.30
N ALA A 144 6.80 -3.99 13.86
CA ALA A 144 5.47 -4.17 14.44
C ALA A 144 4.44 -4.66 13.41
N ILE A 145 4.45 -4.12 12.18
CA ILE A 145 3.59 -4.59 11.08
C ILE A 145 3.86 -6.07 10.79
N ARG A 146 5.11 -6.49 10.72
CA ARG A 146 5.46 -7.89 10.46
C ARG A 146 4.97 -8.82 11.57
N GLU A 147 5.16 -8.43 12.83
CA GLU A 147 4.66 -9.19 13.98
C GLU A 147 3.12 -9.26 13.98
N GLU A 148 2.44 -8.19 13.59
CA GLU A 148 0.98 -8.19 13.50
C GLU A 148 0.47 -9.13 12.42
N ILE A 149 1.11 -9.17 11.25
CA ILE A 149 0.78 -10.13 10.18
C ILE A 149 1.00 -11.57 10.67
N ALA A 150 2.05 -11.83 11.46
CA ALA A 150 2.29 -13.15 12.04
C ALA A 150 1.17 -13.57 13.01
N LYS A 151 0.58 -12.62 13.75
CA LYS A 151 -0.57 -12.87 14.65
C LYS A 151 -1.87 -13.09 13.88
N LEU A 152 -2.09 -12.31 12.80
CA LEU A 152 -3.30 -12.39 11.98
C LEU A 152 -3.37 -13.68 11.16
N HIS A 153 -2.24 -14.19 10.76
CA HIS A 153 -2.10 -15.36 9.90
C HIS A 153 -1.12 -16.37 10.50
N ASP A 154 0.16 -16.28 10.11
CA ASP A 154 1.24 -17.12 10.60
C ASP A 154 2.62 -16.48 10.31
N ARG A 155 3.68 -17.06 10.89
CA ARG A 155 5.05 -16.59 10.72
C ARG A 155 5.52 -16.71 9.25
N ALA A 156 5.17 -17.76 8.55
CA ALA A 156 5.60 -17.98 7.16
C ALA A 156 5.02 -16.90 6.24
N THR A 157 3.74 -16.56 6.41
CA THR A 157 3.08 -15.44 5.71
C THR A 157 3.78 -14.11 6.03
N ALA A 158 4.05 -13.84 7.31
CA ALA A 158 4.71 -12.61 7.74
C ALA A 158 6.13 -12.47 7.18
N ASP A 159 6.88 -13.55 7.07
CA ASP A 159 8.23 -13.54 6.53
C ASP A 159 8.24 -13.38 5.00
N ALA A 160 7.20 -13.87 4.31
CA ALA A 160 7.06 -13.77 2.86
C ALA A 160 6.59 -12.38 2.39
N VAL A 161 5.72 -11.68 3.16
CA VAL A 161 5.20 -10.37 2.77
C VAL A 161 6.32 -9.32 2.68
N ARG A 162 6.28 -8.51 1.62
CA ARG A 162 7.21 -7.38 1.49
C ARG A 162 6.68 -6.17 2.25
N ILE A 163 7.50 -5.62 3.13
CA ILE A 163 7.24 -4.36 3.81
C ILE A 163 8.21 -3.33 3.27
N GLN A 164 7.70 -2.22 2.77
CA GLN A 164 8.47 -1.10 2.23
C GLN A 164 8.34 0.11 3.16
N TYR A 165 9.42 0.89 3.25
CA TYR A 165 9.37 2.22 3.83
C TYR A 165 9.17 3.25 2.71
N GLY A 166 8.15 4.10 2.82
CA GLY A 166 7.71 5.07 1.83
C GLY A 166 7.80 6.52 2.32
N GLY A 167 8.91 6.90 2.92
CA GLY A 167 9.18 8.28 3.34
C GLY A 167 10.18 8.99 2.44
N SER A 168 10.72 10.11 2.93
CA SER A 168 11.79 10.87 2.27
C SER A 168 13.10 10.10 2.33
N VAL A 169 13.37 9.25 1.33
CA VAL A 169 14.57 8.41 1.24
C VAL A 169 15.55 8.99 0.22
N LYS A 170 16.81 9.05 0.62
CA LYS A 170 17.95 9.43 -0.23
C LYS A 170 19.08 8.41 -0.04
N ALA A 171 20.03 8.38 -0.95
CA ALA A 171 21.22 7.52 -0.80
C ALA A 171 22.08 7.86 0.45
N SER A 172 21.86 9.03 1.04
CA SER A 172 22.59 9.53 2.21
C SER A 172 21.91 9.31 3.56
N ASN A 173 20.70 8.75 3.59
CA ASN A 173 19.96 8.47 4.83
C ASN A 173 19.41 7.06 4.89
#